data_0f0baf8def47d168ad7f700a818c843a
#
_entry.id   0f0baf8def47d168ad7f700a818c843a
#
_cell.length_a   1.000
_cell.length_b   1.000
_cell.length_c   1.000
_cell.angle_alpha   90.00
_cell.angle_beta   90.00
_cell.angle_gamma   90.00
#
_symmetry.space_group_name_H-M   'P 1'
#
loop_
_entity.id
_entity.type
_entity.pdbx_description
1 polymer ?
#
loop_
_entity_poly.entity_id
_entity_poly.type
_entity_poly.pdbx_seq_one_letter_code
_entity_poly.pdbx_strand_id
1 'polypeptide(L)'
;MIKQLDFKMASFQKQEIAAHKMGGPKISIGMDYILIGNSDNPMAGNESGKDAILFPKIGITVPLYRKKYKAMINEALFNIEATQYQKEDKQNQLTILFEKGYKEYKDGDRRIVLFQKQLKLAEKSLAILLTSYSNNGQNFEEVLRMERKVLKYALELDKAKADKNAAVAFINYLTGK
;
A
#
# COMPACT_ATOMS: atom_id res chain seq x y z
N MET A 1 -3.22 -1.22 2.37
CA MET A 1 -2.84 -1.08 0.94
C MET A 1 -3.92 -1.60 -0.01
N ILE A 2 -4.37 -2.86 0.04
CA ILE A 2 -5.44 -3.39 -0.84
C ILE A 2 -6.75 -2.63 -0.62
N LYS A 3 -7.16 -2.40 0.63
CA LYS A 3 -8.36 -1.60 0.97
C LYS A 3 -8.37 -0.18 0.36
N GLN A 4 -7.21 0.44 0.19
CA GLN A 4 -7.12 1.76 -0.47
C GLN A 4 -7.52 1.68 -1.95
N LEU A 5 -7.14 0.59 -2.65
CA LEU A 5 -7.54 0.36 -4.03
C LEU A 5 -9.04 0.05 -4.14
N ASP A 6 -9.62 -0.66 -3.15
CA ASP A 6 -11.07 -0.87 -3.09
C ASP A 6 -11.83 0.46 -2.94
N PHE A 7 -11.38 1.36 -2.06
CA PHE A 7 -11.96 2.70 -1.93
C PHE A 7 -11.78 3.55 -3.18
N LYS A 8 -10.61 3.45 -3.84
CA LYS A 8 -10.35 4.15 -5.11
C LYS A 8 -11.29 3.67 -6.21
N MET A 9 -11.51 2.36 -6.33
CA MET A 9 -12.44 1.76 -7.27
C MET A 9 -13.89 2.21 -6.98
N ALA A 10 -14.31 2.19 -5.71
CA ALA A 10 -15.62 2.71 -5.30
C ALA A 10 -15.79 4.19 -5.62
N SER A 11 -14.74 5.01 -5.50
CA SER A 11 -14.76 6.42 -5.91
C SER A 11 -15.02 6.56 -7.41
N PHE A 12 -14.32 5.80 -8.25
CA PHE A 12 -14.55 5.82 -9.71
C PHE A 12 -15.94 5.33 -10.11
N GLN A 13 -16.50 4.33 -9.41
CA GLN A 13 -17.89 3.92 -9.60
C GLN A 13 -18.87 5.05 -9.29
N LYS A 14 -18.62 5.85 -8.23
CA LYS A 14 -19.45 7.05 -7.94
C LYS A 14 -19.26 8.15 -8.97
N GLN A 15 -18.05 8.28 -9.54
CA GLN A 15 -17.80 9.23 -10.64
C GLN A 15 -18.54 8.82 -11.92
N GLU A 16 -18.58 7.53 -12.27
CA GLU A 16 -19.39 7.01 -13.38
C GLU A 16 -20.88 7.38 -13.21
N ILE A 17 -21.45 7.09 -12.03
CA ILE A 17 -22.85 7.44 -11.71
C ILE A 17 -23.07 8.95 -11.82
N ALA A 18 -22.14 9.76 -11.31
CA ALA A 18 -22.22 11.22 -11.38
C ALA A 18 -22.17 11.70 -12.83
N ALA A 19 -21.26 11.18 -13.65
CA ALA A 19 -21.16 11.51 -15.07
C ALA A 19 -22.44 11.15 -15.83
N HIS A 20 -23.04 10.00 -15.51
CA HIS A 20 -24.32 9.57 -16.08
C HIS A 20 -25.46 10.56 -15.74
N LYS A 21 -25.54 10.98 -14.48
CA LYS A 21 -26.55 11.94 -14.02
C LYS A 21 -26.31 13.36 -14.58
N MET A 22 -25.05 13.77 -14.75
CA MET A 22 -24.69 15.06 -15.35
C MET A 22 -25.13 15.19 -16.82
N GLY A 23 -25.25 14.06 -17.53
CA GLY A 23 -25.77 14.00 -18.90
C GLY A 23 -27.30 14.15 -19.02
N GLY A 24 -28.02 14.17 -17.90
CA GLY A 24 -29.46 14.37 -17.83
C GLY A 24 -29.89 15.84 -17.73
N PRO A 25 -31.18 16.13 -17.89
CA PRO A 25 -31.71 17.47 -17.66
C PRO A 25 -31.56 17.88 -16.19
N LYS A 26 -31.16 19.14 -15.98
CA LYS A 26 -31.03 19.73 -14.62
C LYS A 26 -32.21 20.66 -14.39
N ILE A 27 -32.90 20.51 -13.28
CA ILE A 27 -33.95 21.38 -12.81
C ILE A 27 -33.35 22.25 -11.70
N SER A 28 -33.49 23.56 -11.82
CA SER A 28 -33.11 24.51 -10.79
C SER A 28 -34.31 25.30 -10.33
N ILE A 29 -34.42 25.50 -9.00
CA ILE A 29 -35.43 26.36 -8.38
C ILE A 29 -34.64 27.43 -7.64
N GLY A 30 -34.99 28.68 -7.88
CA GLY A 30 -34.37 29.83 -7.23
C GLY A 30 -35.40 30.88 -6.87
N MET A 31 -35.00 31.83 -6.04
CA MET A 31 -35.80 33.03 -5.70
C MET A 31 -34.88 34.24 -5.82
N ASP A 32 -35.29 35.24 -6.59
CA ASP A 32 -34.62 36.53 -6.65
C ASP A 32 -35.38 37.53 -5.78
N TYR A 33 -34.64 38.20 -4.92
CA TYR A 33 -35.14 39.28 -4.11
C TYR A 33 -34.50 40.60 -4.58
N ILE A 34 -35.31 41.49 -5.18
CA ILE A 34 -34.87 42.77 -5.75
C ILE A 34 -35.35 43.88 -4.84
N LEU A 35 -34.42 44.62 -4.22
CA LEU A 35 -34.71 45.87 -3.52
C LEU A 35 -34.70 47.02 -4.53
N ILE A 36 -35.84 47.70 -4.70
CA ILE A 36 -35.95 48.88 -5.51
C ILE A 36 -35.69 50.08 -4.62
N GLY A 37 -34.57 50.76 -4.83
CA GLY A 37 -34.24 52.01 -4.12
C GLY A 37 -35.06 53.19 -4.64
N ASN A 38 -35.17 54.25 -3.82
CA ASN A 38 -35.79 55.50 -4.24
C ASN A 38 -35.07 56.06 -5.47
N SER A 39 -35.84 56.38 -6.52
CA SER A 39 -35.32 57.12 -7.66
C SER A 39 -35.51 58.62 -7.40
N ASP A 40 -34.43 59.38 -7.35
CA ASP A 40 -34.44 60.85 -7.25
C ASP A 40 -34.79 61.54 -8.60
N ASN A 41 -35.47 60.84 -9.51
CA ASN A 41 -35.87 61.39 -10.77
C ASN A 41 -37.22 62.12 -10.65
N PRO A 42 -37.24 63.45 -10.73
CA PRO A 42 -38.50 64.23 -10.52
C PRO A 42 -39.59 64.01 -11.58
N MET A 43 -39.33 63.27 -12.65
CA MET A 43 -40.29 62.89 -13.67
C MET A 43 -40.93 61.51 -13.48
N ALA A 44 -40.43 60.68 -12.58
CA ALA A 44 -41.09 59.45 -12.21
C ALA A 44 -42.08 59.80 -11.09
N GLY A 45 -43.37 59.71 -11.35
CA GLY A 45 -44.43 60.03 -10.37
C GLY A 45 -44.11 59.41 -9.00
N ASN A 46 -44.67 60.03 -7.95
CA ASN A 46 -44.40 59.81 -6.55
C ASN A 46 -44.64 58.37 -6.11
N GLU A 47 -43.93 57.41 -6.64
CA GLU A 47 -43.91 56.02 -6.16
C GLU A 47 -42.72 55.85 -5.21
N SER A 48 -43.01 56.09 -3.97
CA SER A 48 -42.14 55.84 -2.84
C SER A 48 -41.74 54.38 -2.85
N GLY A 49 -40.48 54.12 -3.28
CA GLY A 49 -39.94 52.77 -3.38
C GLY A 49 -39.88 52.06 -2.04
N LYS A 50 -40.80 51.23 -1.79
CA LYS A 50 -40.78 50.26 -0.67
C LYS A 50 -40.96 48.81 -1.12
N ASP A 51 -40.94 48.57 -2.41
CA ASP A 51 -41.32 47.26 -2.90
C ASP A 51 -40.14 46.36 -3.14
N ALA A 52 -39.96 45.41 -2.22
CA ALA A 52 -39.15 44.24 -2.46
C ALA A 52 -39.93 43.27 -3.35
N ILE A 53 -39.45 43.00 -4.54
CA ILE A 53 -40.09 42.05 -5.44
C ILE A 53 -39.42 40.72 -5.32
N LEU A 54 -40.20 39.70 -4.94
CA LEU A 54 -39.77 38.33 -4.87
C LEU A 54 -40.21 37.57 -6.09
N PHE A 55 -39.22 37.15 -6.93
CA PHE A 55 -39.50 36.34 -8.12
C PHE A 55 -39.07 34.90 -7.93
N PRO A 56 -39.99 33.94 -7.94
CA PRO A 56 -39.65 32.54 -8.05
C PRO A 56 -39.11 32.27 -9.47
N LYS A 57 -37.95 31.57 -9.56
CA LYS A 57 -37.37 31.15 -10.83
C LYS A 57 -37.39 29.63 -10.91
N ILE A 58 -37.81 29.12 -12.05
CA ILE A 58 -37.68 27.69 -12.38
C ILE A 58 -36.82 27.64 -13.66
N GLY A 59 -35.70 26.93 -13.62
CA GLY A 59 -34.82 26.76 -14.77
C GLY A 59 -34.70 25.29 -15.13
N ILE A 60 -34.71 24.97 -16.41
CA ILE A 60 -34.42 23.66 -16.96
C ILE A 60 -33.22 23.79 -17.90
N THR A 61 -32.14 23.07 -17.57
CA THR A 61 -30.93 23.03 -18.42
C THR A 61 -30.81 21.65 -19.05
N VAL A 62 -30.84 21.59 -20.38
CA VAL A 62 -30.68 20.33 -21.12
C VAL A 62 -29.30 20.33 -21.78
N PRO A 63 -28.41 19.36 -21.46
CA PRO A 63 -27.09 19.28 -22.10
C PRO A 63 -27.19 18.79 -23.53
N LEU A 64 -26.82 19.64 -24.49
CA LEU A 64 -26.86 19.33 -25.92
C LEU A 64 -25.65 18.46 -26.35
N TYR A 65 -24.50 18.62 -25.72
CA TYR A 65 -23.26 17.92 -26.08
C TYR A 65 -23.10 16.60 -25.31
N ARG A 66 -23.82 15.57 -25.72
CA ARG A 66 -23.81 14.26 -25.10
C ARG A 66 -22.46 13.53 -25.19
N LYS A 67 -21.62 13.83 -26.20
CA LYS A 67 -20.30 13.22 -26.39
C LYS A 67 -19.37 13.44 -25.20
N LYS A 68 -19.42 14.64 -24.57
CA LYS A 68 -18.63 14.95 -23.38
C LYS A 68 -18.97 13.99 -22.21
N TYR A 69 -20.23 13.81 -21.93
CA TYR A 69 -20.67 12.96 -20.81
C TYR A 69 -20.38 11.49 -21.08
N LYS A 70 -20.52 11.03 -22.34
CA LYS A 70 -20.12 9.68 -22.72
C LYS A 70 -18.62 9.46 -22.55
N ALA A 71 -17.79 10.44 -22.90
CA ALA A 71 -16.35 10.38 -22.66
C ALA A 71 -16.00 10.30 -21.15
N MET A 72 -16.68 11.08 -20.29
CA MET A 72 -16.49 11.02 -18.84
C MET A 72 -16.89 9.66 -18.24
N ILE A 73 -17.96 9.05 -18.77
CA ILE A 73 -18.37 7.69 -18.33
C ILE A 73 -17.30 6.67 -18.73
N ASN A 74 -16.84 6.73 -20.00
CA ASN A 74 -15.78 5.81 -20.47
C ASN A 74 -14.47 5.99 -19.67
N GLU A 75 -14.10 7.23 -19.37
CA GLU A 75 -12.95 7.54 -18.52
C GLU A 75 -13.09 6.89 -17.13
N ALA A 76 -14.25 7.03 -16.50
CA ALA A 76 -14.50 6.39 -15.20
C ALA A 76 -14.44 4.87 -15.29
N LEU A 77 -15.00 4.24 -16.34
CA LEU A 77 -14.95 2.79 -16.57
C LEU A 77 -13.51 2.30 -16.76
N PHE A 78 -12.69 2.98 -17.58
CA PHE A 78 -11.28 2.64 -17.75
C PHE A 78 -10.48 2.81 -16.45
N ASN A 79 -10.80 3.83 -15.64
CA ASN A 79 -10.17 4.00 -14.32
C ASN A 79 -10.55 2.89 -13.34
N ILE A 80 -11.78 2.37 -13.38
CA ILE A 80 -12.19 1.19 -12.59
C ILE A 80 -11.37 -0.02 -13.02
N GLU A 81 -11.30 -0.30 -14.32
CA GLU A 81 -10.56 -1.42 -14.88
C GLU A 81 -9.06 -1.33 -14.55
N ALA A 82 -8.45 -0.17 -14.77
CA ALA A 82 -7.06 0.08 -14.40
C ALA A 82 -6.79 -0.13 -12.91
N THR A 83 -7.73 0.29 -12.04
CA THR A 83 -7.60 0.10 -10.59
C THR A 83 -7.75 -1.39 -10.21
N GLN A 84 -8.57 -2.15 -10.93
CA GLN A 84 -8.69 -3.59 -10.75
C GLN A 84 -7.36 -4.29 -11.07
N TYR A 85 -6.72 -3.98 -12.20
CA TYR A 85 -5.40 -4.53 -12.53
C TYR A 85 -4.31 -4.10 -11.54
N GLN A 86 -4.36 -2.84 -11.05
CA GLN A 86 -3.45 -2.40 -9.98
C GLN A 86 -3.64 -3.20 -8.69
N LYS A 87 -4.87 -3.60 -8.37
CA LYS A 87 -5.16 -4.44 -7.21
C LYS A 87 -4.59 -5.86 -7.37
N GLU A 88 -4.77 -6.46 -8.54
CA GLU A 88 -4.23 -7.78 -8.88
C GLU A 88 -2.69 -7.79 -8.84
N ASP A 89 -2.08 -6.79 -9.47
CA ASP A 89 -0.62 -6.62 -9.42
C ASP A 89 -0.12 -6.49 -7.98
N LYS A 90 -0.82 -5.68 -7.16
CA LYS A 90 -0.45 -5.53 -5.75
C LYS A 90 -0.60 -6.81 -4.94
N GLN A 91 -1.62 -7.62 -5.23
CA GLN A 91 -1.78 -8.94 -4.61
C GLN A 91 -0.64 -9.86 -4.99
N ASN A 92 -0.28 -9.91 -6.28
CA ASN A 92 0.83 -10.71 -6.78
C ASN A 92 2.17 -10.29 -6.15
N GLN A 93 2.44 -8.98 -6.07
CA GLN A 93 3.63 -8.45 -5.39
C GLN A 93 3.71 -8.87 -3.92
N LEU A 94 2.60 -8.79 -3.18
CA LEU A 94 2.55 -9.19 -1.78
C LEU A 94 2.77 -10.70 -1.61
N THR A 95 2.22 -11.51 -2.51
CA THR A 95 2.43 -12.96 -2.53
C THR A 95 3.90 -13.30 -2.77
N ILE A 96 4.54 -12.66 -3.76
CA ILE A 96 5.97 -12.85 -4.05
C ILE A 96 6.83 -12.47 -2.83
N LEU A 97 6.54 -11.35 -2.18
CA LEU A 97 7.28 -10.92 -0.99
C LEU A 97 7.11 -11.89 0.18
N PHE A 98 5.89 -12.41 0.36
CA PHE A 98 5.63 -13.42 1.39
C PHE A 98 6.39 -14.72 1.12
N GLU A 99 6.33 -15.23 -0.12
CA GLU A 99 7.05 -16.45 -0.51
C GLU A 99 8.57 -16.30 -0.35
N LYS A 100 9.11 -15.11 -0.69
CA LYS A 100 10.51 -14.79 -0.44
C LYS A 100 10.86 -14.86 1.05
N GLY A 101 10.10 -14.19 1.90
CA GLY A 101 10.30 -14.21 3.35
C GLY A 101 10.18 -15.62 3.93
N TYR A 102 9.22 -16.40 3.45
CA TYR A 102 9.03 -17.79 3.87
C TYR A 102 10.19 -18.71 3.45
N LYS A 103 10.74 -18.50 2.25
CA LYS A 103 11.95 -19.19 1.80
C LYS A 103 13.15 -18.86 2.67
N GLU A 104 13.36 -17.59 3.00
CA GLU A 104 14.45 -17.14 3.88
C GLU A 104 14.30 -17.72 5.30
N TYR A 105 13.07 -17.76 5.83
CA TYR A 105 12.76 -18.42 7.11
C TYR A 105 13.16 -19.90 7.10
N LYS A 106 12.72 -20.66 6.09
CA LYS A 106 13.07 -22.10 5.95
C LYS A 106 14.56 -22.34 5.76
N ASP A 107 15.22 -21.47 4.98
CA ASP A 107 16.67 -21.59 4.79
C ASP A 107 17.44 -21.29 6.07
N GLY A 108 17.03 -20.27 6.82
CA GLY A 108 17.57 -19.97 8.16
C GLY A 108 17.44 -21.16 9.11
N ASP A 109 16.26 -21.77 9.16
CA ASP A 109 15.99 -22.95 10.01
C ASP A 109 16.89 -24.14 9.64
N ARG A 110 17.02 -24.43 8.35
CA ARG A 110 17.89 -25.48 7.84
C ARG A 110 19.37 -25.22 8.18
N ARG A 111 19.84 -23.97 8.03
CA ARG A 111 21.22 -23.57 8.35
C ARG A 111 21.50 -23.68 9.85
N ILE A 112 20.57 -23.34 10.70
CA ILE A 112 20.69 -23.51 12.17
C ILE A 112 20.96 -24.98 12.50
N VAL A 113 20.15 -25.90 11.99
CA VAL A 113 20.32 -27.35 12.22
C VAL A 113 21.67 -27.84 11.68
N LEU A 114 22.07 -27.38 10.52
CA LEU A 114 23.33 -27.73 9.89
C LEU A 114 24.54 -27.26 10.73
N PHE A 115 24.57 -25.98 11.08
CA PHE A 115 25.71 -25.41 11.82
C PHE A 115 25.78 -25.90 13.26
N GLN A 116 24.64 -26.19 13.91
CA GLN A 116 24.63 -26.86 15.21
C GLN A 116 25.34 -28.24 15.16
N LYS A 117 25.03 -29.03 14.14
CA LYS A 117 25.69 -30.34 13.96
C LYS A 117 27.18 -30.18 13.63
N GLN A 118 27.53 -29.24 12.74
CA GLN A 118 28.93 -29.01 12.38
C GLN A 118 29.75 -28.45 13.54
N LEU A 119 29.19 -27.53 14.32
CA LEU A 119 29.84 -27.00 15.53
C LEU A 119 30.13 -28.14 16.55
N LYS A 120 29.14 -28.96 16.87
CA LYS A 120 29.31 -30.09 17.77
C LYS A 120 30.36 -31.09 17.29
N LEU A 121 30.45 -31.35 15.99
CA LEU A 121 31.49 -32.21 15.41
C LEU A 121 32.88 -31.57 15.48
N ALA A 122 32.98 -30.27 15.17
CA ALA A 122 34.24 -29.54 15.23
C ALA A 122 34.78 -29.45 16.69
N GLU A 123 33.89 -29.18 17.65
CA GLU A 123 34.25 -29.17 19.08
C GLU A 123 34.80 -30.53 19.54
N LYS A 124 34.15 -31.64 19.16
CA LYS A 124 34.66 -33.00 19.47
C LYS A 124 36.03 -33.25 18.81
N SER A 125 36.20 -32.86 17.56
CA SER A 125 37.47 -33.01 16.84
C SER A 125 38.58 -32.16 17.47
N LEU A 126 38.26 -30.94 17.91
CA LEU A 126 39.19 -30.08 18.63
C LEU A 126 39.63 -30.73 19.97
N ALA A 127 38.70 -31.30 20.72
CA ALA A 127 39.01 -31.98 21.98
C ALA A 127 39.98 -33.16 21.75
N ILE A 128 39.78 -33.96 20.70
CA ILE A 128 40.67 -35.07 20.34
C ILE A 128 42.05 -34.53 19.95
N LEU A 129 42.12 -33.48 19.13
CA LEU A 129 43.41 -32.88 18.73
C LEU A 129 44.18 -32.27 19.90
N LEU A 130 43.49 -31.61 20.84
CA LEU A 130 44.10 -31.07 22.07
C LEU A 130 44.68 -32.18 22.94
N THR A 131 43.94 -33.31 23.11
CA THR A 131 44.44 -34.48 23.84
C THR A 131 45.68 -35.08 23.15
N SER A 132 45.66 -35.20 21.82
CA SER A 132 46.81 -35.69 21.09
C SER A 132 48.01 -34.73 21.17
N TYR A 133 47.81 -33.45 21.11
CA TYR A 133 48.85 -32.44 21.25
C TYR A 133 49.47 -32.44 22.65
N SER A 134 48.64 -32.58 23.71
CA SER A 134 49.16 -32.66 25.09
C SER A 134 50.02 -33.89 25.34
N ASN A 135 49.78 -35.00 24.63
CA ASN A 135 50.57 -36.23 24.79
C ASN A 135 51.86 -36.24 23.96
N ASN A 136 51.83 -35.72 22.71
CA ASN A 136 52.91 -35.85 21.78
C ASN A 136 53.61 -34.53 21.38
N GLY A 137 53.02 -33.37 21.75
CA GLY A 137 53.56 -32.05 21.43
C GLY A 137 53.58 -31.69 19.92
N GLN A 138 52.98 -32.55 19.06
CA GLN A 138 52.97 -32.40 17.62
C GLN A 138 51.62 -31.90 17.14
N ASN A 139 51.59 -31.27 15.92
CA ASN A 139 50.34 -30.86 15.26
C ASN A 139 49.63 -29.61 15.81
N PHE A 140 50.37 -28.67 16.41
CA PHE A 140 49.79 -27.40 16.89
C PHE A 140 49.04 -26.63 15.78
N GLU A 141 49.52 -26.68 14.53
CA GLU A 141 48.84 -26.04 13.42
C GLU A 141 47.46 -26.61 13.16
N GLU A 142 47.25 -27.92 13.33
CA GLU A 142 45.94 -28.56 13.20
C GLU A 142 44.96 -28.15 14.31
N VAL A 143 45.46 -27.97 15.52
CA VAL A 143 44.69 -27.45 16.65
C VAL A 143 44.20 -26.04 16.28
N LEU A 144 45.06 -25.13 15.88
CA LEU A 144 44.68 -23.77 15.49
C LEU A 144 43.72 -23.77 14.30
N ARG A 145 43.90 -24.66 13.34
CA ARG A 145 42.99 -24.81 12.19
C ARG A 145 41.60 -25.24 12.64
N MET A 146 41.52 -26.16 13.59
CA MET A 146 40.24 -26.64 14.13
C MET A 146 39.57 -25.59 15.04
N GLU A 147 40.31 -24.84 15.85
CA GLU A 147 39.76 -23.69 16.60
C GLU A 147 39.13 -22.64 15.69
N ARG A 148 39.79 -22.30 14.57
CA ARG A 148 39.21 -21.40 13.58
C ARG A 148 37.93 -21.95 12.95
N LYS A 149 37.83 -23.29 12.77
CA LYS A 149 36.60 -23.94 12.27
C LYS A 149 35.47 -23.87 13.30
N VAL A 150 35.77 -24.11 14.56
CA VAL A 150 34.81 -24.00 15.68
C VAL A 150 34.26 -22.57 15.71
N LEU A 151 35.14 -21.56 15.73
CA LEU A 151 34.74 -20.16 15.72
C LEU A 151 33.88 -19.82 14.48
N LYS A 152 34.31 -20.28 13.30
CA LYS A 152 33.55 -20.07 12.07
C LYS A 152 32.14 -20.65 12.16
N TYR A 153 31.99 -21.88 12.62
CA TYR A 153 30.67 -22.52 12.71
C TYR A 153 29.80 -21.89 13.78
N ALA A 154 30.37 -21.41 14.89
CA ALA A 154 29.66 -20.64 15.89
C ALA A 154 29.10 -19.32 15.32
N LEU A 155 29.93 -18.57 14.61
CA LEU A 155 29.51 -17.32 13.95
C LEU A 155 28.44 -17.56 12.87
N GLU A 156 28.59 -18.61 12.05
CA GLU A 156 27.59 -18.95 11.03
C GLU A 156 26.26 -19.40 11.66
N LEU A 157 26.31 -20.09 12.81
CA LEU A 157 25.12 -20.45 13.57
C LEU A 157 24.38 -19.22 14.07
N ASP A 158 25.09 -18.25 14.65
CA ASP A 158 24.48 -17.03 15.18
C ASP A 158 23.94 -16.14 14.04
N LYS A 159 24.67 -16.09 12.92
CA LYS A 159 24.17 -15.43 11.71
C LYS A 159 22.88 -16.09 11.20
N ALA A 160 22.83 -17.42 11.13
CA ALA A 160 21.62 -18.14 10.70
C ALA A 160 20.41 -17.87 11.61
N LYS A 161 20.63 -17.75 12.94
CA LYS A 161 19.58 -17.36 13.91
C LYS A 161 19.09 -15.92 13.65
N ALA A 162 20.02 -14.99 13.42
CA ALA A 162 19.69 -13.60 13.12
C ALA A 162 18.88 -13.49 11.82
N ASP A 163 19.32 -14.16 10.74
CA ASP A 163 18.64 -14.20 9.44
C ASP A 163 17.22 -14.78 9.57
N LYS A 164 17.05 -15.88 10.34
CA LYS A 164 15.73 -16.47 10.62
C LYS A 164 14.82 -15.47 11.34
N ASN A 165 15.32 -14.78 12.37
CA ASN A 165 14.54 -13.80 13.12
C ASN A 165 14.15 -12.60 12.25
N ALA A 166 15.05 -12.15 11.37
CA ALA A 166 14.76 -11.08 10.39
C ALA A 166 13.65 -11.51 9.41
N ALA A 167 13.70 -12.76 8.92
CA ALA A 167 12.66 -13.32 8.06
C ALA A 167 11.30 -13.39 8.77
N VAL A 168 11.26 -13.80 10.05
CA VAL A 168 10.03 -13.80 10.86
C VAL A 168 9.48 -12.39 11.03
N ALA A 169 10.32 -11.43 11.38
CA ALA A 169 9.91 -10.02 11.52
C ALA A 169 9.35 -9.46 10.20
N PHE A 170 9.97 -9.81 9.07
CA PHE A 170 9.50 -9.41 7.74
C PHE A 170 8.13 -10.01 7.41
N ILE A 171 7.91 -11.31 7.68
CA ILE A 171 6.61 -11.97 7.48
C ILE A 171 5.53 -11.32 8.37
N ASN A 172 5.85 -11.03 9.64
CA ASN A 172 4.92 -10.36 10.56
C ASN A 172 4.56 -8.97 10.06
N TYR A 173 5.52 -8.20 9.56
CA TYR A 173 5.26 -6.89 8.93
C TYR A 173 4.30 -7.00 7.74
N LEU A 174 4.48 -8.01 6.86
CA LEU A 174 3.60 -8.21 5.70
C LEU A 174 2.19 -8.61 6.10
N THR A 175 2.04 -9.37 7.21
CA THR A 175 0.74 -9.85 7.69
C THR A 175 0.05 -8.88 8.66
N GLY A 176 0.74 -7.81 9.07
CA GLY A 176 0.20 -6.79 9.98
C GLY A 176 0.13 -7.24 11.44
N LYS A 177 1.03 -8.14 11.85
CA LYS A 177 1.17 -8.62 13.24
C LYS A 177 2.32 -7.93 13.95
#